data_c0db157d4b50e18e9369a87bea43e2c3
#
_entry.id   c0db157d4b50e18e9369a87bea43e2c3
#
_cell.length_a   1.000
_cell.length_b   1.000
_cell.length_c   1.000
_cell.angle_alpha   90.00
_cell.angle_beta   90.00
_cell.angle_gamma   90.00
#
_symmetry.space_group_name_H-M   'P 1'
#
loop_
_entity.id
_entity.type
_entity.pdbx_description
1 polymer ?
#
loop_
_entity_poly.entity_id
_entity_poly.type
_entity_poly.pdbx_seq_one_letter_code
_entity_poly.pdbx_strand_id
1 'polypeptide(L)'
;MNNITSLSIDKCTGCGSCYNVCPVDAISMKHDIDGFLVPVIDKELCVLCGKCVSSCPVCNPIFNNNNDPECYAAMAQDEELRMKSSSGGMFSLFAEEIFKRGGVVSGAAYDDNFLVEHIIIDKIEDLNKLRGSKYLQSDTKKVYRDIKNKLNAGQFALFCGCPCQVGALNTFLGKDYPNLLTIDLMCHGGPSPLLFKKYLAETYPGRELEHFSFRDKSVFGWSTEANAYFKDGKSEHIKRNQDDYYRAFLPCLSVRKSCGTCTFAVLPRQGDVTLADFWGVRKYNKDFDDGKGTSIVILNSKKGKEYYKLISSRLKLNEQVPFDYIITLGQPFDKPFKNHPERDRYFEIVRKNSVKKAFHYIKNRKFDVGVIGVWPGLNYGSVLTYYALQKTLR
;
A
#
# COMPACT_ATOMS: atom_id res chain seq x y z
N MET A 1 -28.31 11.20 5.71
CA MET A 1 -27.40 11.71 6.77
C MET A 1 -26.29 12.47 6.08
N ASN A 2 -26.01 13.69 6.50
CA ASN A 2 -25.02 14.55 5.83
C ASN A 2 -23.63 14.43 6.48
N ASN A 3 -23.15 13.20 6.73
CA ASN A 3 -21.83 12.92 7.24
C ASN A 3 -21.30 11.55 6.77
N ILE A 4 -20.04 11.22 7.09
CA ILE A 4 -19.32 10.04 6.55
C ILE A 4 -19.93 8.69 6.96
N THR A 5 -20.83 8.64 7.94
CA THR A 5 -21.53 7.39 8.30
C THR A 5 -22.48 6.89 7.20
N SER A 6 -22.76 7.72 6.16
CA SER A 6 -23.48 7.29 4.96
C SER A 6 -22.67 6.33 4.08
N LEU A 7 -21.33 6.33 4.19
CA LEU A 7 -20.47 5.37 3.51
C LEU A 7 -20.46 4.05 4.29
N SER A 8 -20.70 2.94 3.59
CA SER A 8 -20.51 1.60 4.18
C SER A 8 -19.06 1.42 4.64
N ILE A 9 -18.91 0.87 5.85
CA ILE A 9 -17.59 0.60 6.44
C ILE A 9 -16.75 -0.35 5.56
N ASP A 10 -17.37 -1.27 4.84
CA ASP A 10 -16.71 -2.21 3.94
C ASP A 10 -16.10 -1.53 2.70
N LYS A 11 -16.58 -0.33 2.34
CA LYS A 11 -16.04 0.50 1.26
C LYS A 11 -15.02 1.52 1.76
N CYS A 12 -14.98 1.79 3.07
CA CYS A 12 -14.06 2.76 3.65
C CYS A 12 -12.62 2.28 3.52
N THR A 13 -11.73 3.11 2.97
CA THR A 13 -10.30 2.80 2.83
C THR A 13 -9.47 3.18 4.07
N GLY A 14 -10.07 3.87 5.04
CA GLY A 14 -9.36 4.36 6.23
C GLY A 14 -8.30 5.43 5.92
N CYS A 15 -8.47 6.16 4.82
CA CYS A 15 -7.48 7.13 4.31
C CYS A 15 -7.38 8.43 5.13
N GLY A 16 -8.28 8.69 6.07
CA GLY A 16 -8.21 9.86 6.95
C GLY A 16 -8.65 11.20 6.35
N SER A 17 -9.13 11.29 5.09
CA SER A 17 -9.56 12.56 4.50
C SER A 17 -10.69 13.22 5.31
N CYS A 18 -11.71 12.45 5.70
CA CYS A 18 -12.82 12.92 6.53
C CYS A 18 -12.36 13.46 7.90
N TYR A 19 -11.36 12.83 8.52
CA TYR A 19 -10.74 13.27 9.75
C TYR A 19 -9.97 14.59 9.59
N ASN A 20 -9.27 14.74 8.47
CA ASN A 20 -8.51 15.96 8.18
C ASN A 20 -9.40 17.15 7.82
N VAL A 21 -10.53 16.94 7.12
CA VAL A 21 -11.38 18.04 6.64
C VAL A 21 -12.36 18.57 7.68
N CYS A 22 -12.60 17.82 8.78
CA CYS A 22 -13.60 18.19 9.78
C CYS A 22 -13.24 19.53 10.45
N PRO A 23 -14.08 20.58 10.31
CA PRO A 23 -13.76 21.93 10.81
C PRO A 23 -13.89 22.05 12.33
N VAL A 24 -14.60 21.13 12.96
CA VAL A 24 -14.88 21.10 14.42
C VAL A 24 -14.24 19.88 15.10
N ASP A 25 -13.35 19.17 14.39
CA ASP A 25 -12.66 17.97 14.87
C ASP A 25 -13.57 16.88 15.48
N ALA A 26 -14.83 16.78 15.00
CA ALA A 26 -15.81 15.80 15.45
C ALA A 26 -15.55 14.37 14.94
N ILE A 27 -14.46 14.13 14.20
CA ILE A 27 -14.12 12.81 13.65
C ILE A 27 -12.80 12.35 14.26
N SER A 28 -12.78 11.13 14.79
CA SER A 28 -11.57 10.42 15.22
C SER A 28 -11.38 9.16 14.40
N MET A 29 -10.13 8.70 14.22
CA MET A 29 -9.83 7.42 13.60
C MET A 29 -9.63 6.38 14.71
N LYS A 30 -10.42 5.30 14.71
CA LYS A 30 -10.34 4.22 15.68
C LYS A 30 -10.22 2.88 14.98
N HIS A 31 -9.64 1.89 15.66
CA HIS A 31 -9.60 0.53 15.12
C HIS A 31 -10.97 -0.13 15.22
N ASP A 32 -11.38 -0.77 14.12
CA ASP A 32 -12.54 -1.66 14.10
C ASP A 32 -12.20 -3.02 14.74
N ILE A 33 -13.18 -3.95 14.72
CA ILE A 33 -13.01 -5.29 15.31
C ILE A 33 -11.89 -6.11 14.67
N ASP A 34 -11.55 -5.85 13.40
CA ASP A 34 -10.45 -6.50 12.65
C ASP A 34 -9.14 -5.74 12.77
N GLY A 35 -9.14 -4.61 13.49
CA GLY A 35 -7.96 -3.79 13.75
C GLY A 35 -7.62 -2.80 12.64
N PHE A 36 -8.55 -2.44 11.78
CA PHE A 36 -8.39 -1.41 10.76
C PHE A 36 -8.88 -0.05 11.23
N LEU A 37 -8.19 1.01 10.86
CA LEU A 37 -8.59 2.38 11.17
C LEU A 37 -9.86 2.77 10.39
N VAL A 38 -10.87 3.22 11.12
CA VAL A 38 -12.15 3.69 10.59
C VAL A 38 -12.57 5.00 11.27
N PRO A 39 -13.32 5.88 10.59
CA PRO A 39 -13.79 7.12 11.19
C PRO A 39 -14.91 6.86 12.20
N VAL A 40 -14.82 7.49 13.36
CA VAL A 40 -15.85 7.54 14.38
C VAL A 40 -16.25 8.98 14.60
N ILE A 41 -17.55 9.29 14.57
CA ILE A 41 -18.08 10.65 14.71
C ILE A 41 -18.56 10.87 16.14
N ASP A 42 -18.10 11.97 16.73
CA ASP A 42 -18.73 12.55 17.90
C ASP A 42 -19.98 13.31 17.47
N LYS A 43 -21.15 12.82 17.89
CA LYS A 43 -22.46 13.37 17.50
C LYS A 43 -22.76 14.72 18.14
N GLU A 44 -22.18 15.00 19.31
CA GLU A 44 -22.36 16.27 20.03
C GLU A 44 -21.60 17.39 19.36
N LEU A 45 -20.40 17.10 18.82
CA LEU A 45 -19.59 18.07 18.09
C LEU A 45 -19.97 18.21 16.62
N CYS A 46 -20.63 17.20 16.03
CA CYS A 46 -20.90 17.17 14.59
C CYS A 46 -21.98 18.15 14.17
N VAL A 47 -21.61 19.17 13.39
CA VAL A 47 -22.50 20.21 12.84
C VAL A 47 -23.17 19.83 11.51
N LEU A 48 -23.08 18.59 11.06
CA LEU A 48 -23.67 18.04 9.84
C LEU A 48 -23.36 18.81 8.54
N CYS A 49 -22.22 19.46 8.45
CA CYS A 49 -21.83 20.31 7.32
C CYS A 49 -21.51 19.57 5.99
N GLY A 50 -21.45 18.24 5.99
CA GLY A 50 -21.22 17.42 4.80
C GLY A 50 -19.78 17.40 4.26
N LYS A 51 -18.84 18.19 4.79
CA LYS A 51 -17.46 18.27 4.29
C LYS A 51 -16.73 16.94 4.30
N CYS A 52 -17.00 16.06 5.28
CA CYS A 52 -16.40 14.73 5.35
C CYS A 52 -16.86 13.80 4.22
N VAL A 53 -18.05 13.99 3.68
CA VAL A 53 -18.58 13.25 2.52
C VAL A 53 -18.00 13.83 1.24
N SER A 54 -18.02 15.16 1.06
CA SER A 54 -17.50 15.81 -0.14
C SER A 54 -16.00 15.61 -0.33
N SER A 55 -15.23 15.52 0.76
CA SER A 55 -13.79 15.24 0.73
C SER A 55 -13.45 13.74 0.72
N CYS A 56 -14.45 12.85 0.79
CA CYS A 56 -14.17 11.42 0.77
C CYS A 56 -13.83 10.96 -0.67
N PRO A 57 -12.63 10.43 -0.92
CA PRO A 57 -12.24 10.01 -2.27
C PRO A 57 -13.00 8.78 -2.77
N VAL A 58 -13.67 8.03 -1.86
CA VAL A 58 -14.54 6.90 -2.25
C VAL A 58 -15.91 7.41 -2.70
N CYS A 59 -16.44 8.46 -2.03
CA CYS A 59 -17.72 9.07 -2.40
C CYS A 59 -17.59 9.98 -3.62
N ASN A 60 -16.45 10.68 -3.73
CA ASN A 60 -16.18 11.68 -4.77
C ASN A 60 -14.76 11.49 -5.31
N PRO A 61 -14.51 10.42 -6.08
CA PRO A 61 -13.18 10.16 -6.63
C PRO A 61 -12.78 11.21 -7.66
N ILE A 62 -11.51 11.62 -7.62
CA ILE A 62 -10.90 12.53 -8.59
C ILE A 62 -9.85 11.76 -9.38
N PHE A 63 -9.92 11.81 -10.71
CA PHE A 63 -9.00 11.17 -11.64
C PHE A 63 -8.55 12.19 -12.69
N ASN A 64 -7.48 12.94 -12.38
CA ASN A 64 -7.00 14.05 -13.21
C ASN A 64 -5.80 13.69 -14.11
N ASN A 65 -5.20 12.52 -13.90
CA ASN A 65 -4.01 12.10 -14.62
C ASN A 65 -4.34 11.46 -15.98
N ASN A 66 -3.31 11.26 -16.80
CA ASN A 66 -3.43 10.67 -18.12
C ASN A 66 -3.70 9.15 -18.05
N ASN A 67 -4.51 8.65 -19.00
CA ASN A 67 -4.75 7.21 -19.17
C ASN A 67 -3.63 6.49 -19.93
N ASP A 68 -2.75 7.24 -20.61
CA ASP A 68 -1.61 6.71 -21.37
C ASP A 68 -0.28 7.23 -20.77
N PRO A 69 0.14 6.67 -19.63
CA PRO A 69 1.35 7.10 -18.96
C PRO A 69 2.61 6.54 -19.61
N GLU A 70 3.73 7.27 -19.48
CA GLU A 70 5.05 6.75 -19.81
C GLU A 70 5.59 5.87 -18.69
N CYS A 71 6.18 4.73 -19.05
CA CYS A 71 6.75 3.78 -18.10
C CYS A 71 8.23 3.57 -18.33
N TYR A 72 8.97 3.46 -17.24
CA TYR A 72 10.42 3.24 -17.26
C TYR A 72 10.83 2.12 -16.31
N ALA A 73 11.81 1.32 -16.75
CA ALA A 73 12.64 0.53 -15.86
C ALA A 73 13.76 1.43 -15.35
N ALA A 74 13.89 1.58 -14.03
CA ALA A 74 14.83 2.54 -13.47
C ALA A 74 15.58 2.00 -12.24
N MET A 75 16.89 2.33 -12.17
CA MET A 75 17.75 2.08 -11.03
C MET A 75 18.59 3.34 -10.73
N ALA A 76 18.70 3.70 -9.47
CA ALA A 76 19.64 4.72 -9.05
C ALA A 76 21.09 4.25 -9.30
N GLN A 77 21.98 5.18 -9.65
CA GLN A 77 23.41 4.92 -9.81
C GLN A 77 24.07 4.62 -8.46
N ASP A 78 23.64 5.30 -7.41
CA ASP A 78 24.12 5.11 -6.04
C ASP A 78 23.63 3.76 -5.48
N GLU A 79 24.58 2.83 -5.31
CA GLU A 79 24.30 1.49 -4.81
C GLU A 79 23.93 1.47 -3.32
N GLU A 80 24.52 2.35 -2.50
CA GLU A 80 24.19 2.44 -1.08
C GLU A 80 22.74 2.92 -0.88
N LEU A 81 22.32 3.93 -1.65
CA LEU A 81 20.95 4.41 -1.69
C LEU A 81 19.98 3.27 -2.12
N ARG A 82 20.37 2.46 -3.12
CA ARG A 82 19.57 1.32 -3.58
C ARG A 82 19.47 0.22 -2.53
N MET A 83 20.55 -0.10 -1.82
CA MET A 83 20.52 -1.11 -0.75
C MET A 83 19.62 -0.69 0.40
N LYS A 84 19.54 0.60 0.73
CA LYS A 84 18.62 1.16 1.74
C LYS A 84 17.17 1.27 1.25
N SER A 85 16.89 0.99 -0.02
CA SER A 85 15.57 1.10 -0.64
C SER A 85 14.96 -0.26 -0.92
N SER A 86 13.63 -0.37 -0.96
CA SER A 86 12.93 -1.64 -1.30
C SER A 86 13.21 -2.12 -2.72
N SER A 87 13.43 -1.21 -3.67
CA SER A 87 13.63 -1.50 -5.09
C SER A 87 14.79 -0.69 -5.67
N GLY A 88 14.62 -0.05 -6.82
CA GLY A 88 15.64 0.72 -7.55
C GLY A 88 16.03 2.08 -6.96
N GLY A 89 15.45 2.52 -5.84
CA GLY A 89 15.85 3.75 -5.14
C GLY A 89 15.12 5.02 -5.56
N MET A 90 14.10 4.94 -6.40
CA MET A 90 13.44 6.10 -7.01
C MET A 90 12.82 7.06 -6.00
N PHE A 91 12.14 6.55 -4.94
CA PHE A 91 11.58 7.41 -3.88
C PHE A 91 12.64 8.33 -3.27
N SER A 92 13.83 7.78 -2.98
CA SER A 92 14.93 8.54 -2.39
C SER A 92 15.42 9.65 -3.30
N LEU A 93 15.54 9.39 -4.60
CA LEU A 93 15.96 10.41 -5.57
C LEU A 93 14.96 11.56 -5.68
N PHE A 94 13.66 11.26 -5.72
CA PHE A 94 12.63 12.30 -5.71
C PHE A 94 12.62 13.09 -4.38
N ALA A 95 12.78 12.42 -3.24
CA ALA A 95 12.83 13.06 -1.94
C ALA A 95 14.02 14.03 -1.83
N GLU A 96 15.20 13.62 -2.27
CA GLU A 96 16.40 14.46 -2.30
C GLU A 96 16.22 15.69 -3.18
N GLU A 97 15.50 15.56 -4.31
CA GLU A 97 15.22 16.71 -5.19
C GLU A 97 14.28 17.73 -4.52
N ILE A 98 13.35 17.26 -3.68
CA ILE A 98 12.49 18.14 -2.88
C ILE A 98 13.29 18.84 -1.77
N PHE A 99 14.20 18.13 -1.08
CA PHE A 99 15.06 18.74 -0.05
C PHE A 99 15.98 19.81 -0.62
N LYS A 100 16.55 19.62 -1.83
CA LYS A 100 17.34 20.65 -2.52
C LYS A 100 16.59 21.97 -2.73
N ARG A 101 15.25 21.92 -2.75
CA ARG A 101 14.35 23.09 -2.88
C ARG A 101 13.86 23.62 -1.54
N GLY A 102 14.44 23.18 -0.42
CA GLY A 102 13.98 23.54 0.93
C GLY A 102 12.59 23.00 1.26
N GLY A 103 12.18 21.93 0.59
CA GLY A 103 10.87 21.30 0.75
C GLY A 103 10.83 20.25 1.85
N VAL A 104 9.64 19.66 2.01
CA VAL A 104 9.37 18.61 2.99
C VAL A 104 8.91 17.32 2.28
N VAL A 105 9.16 16.18 2.92
CA VAL A 105 8.76 14.88 2.40
C VAL A 105 7.88 14.18 3.42
N SER A 106 6.72 13.69 2.96
CA SER A 106 5.81 12.87 3.77
C SER A 106 5.73 11.47 3.24
N GLY A 107 5.75 10.51 4.15
CA GLY A 107 5.62 9.10 3.86
C GLY A 107 5.38 8.28 5.12
N ALA A 108 5.22 6.97 4.94
CA ALA A 108 4.95 6.03 5.99
C ALA A 108 6.21 5.71 6.83
N ALA A 109 6.12 5.82 8.15
CA ALA A 109 7.16 5.49 9.12
C ALA A 109 6.60 4.59 10.22
N TYR A 110 7.45 3.82 10.91
CA TYR A 110 7.07 3.14 12.13
C TYR A 110 7.00 4.12 13.30
N ASP A 111 6.01 3.94 14.16
CA ASP A 111 6.00 4.50 15.51
C ASP A 111 6.77 3.58 16.49
N ASP A 112 6.87 4.00 17.75
CA ASP A 112 7.57 3.24 18.82
C ASP A 112 6.94 1.87 19.11
N ASN A 113 5.72 1.60 18.63
CA ASN A 113 5.01 0.33 18.78
C ASN A 113 5.01 -0.52 17.51
N PHE A 114 5.81 -0.18 16.50
CA PHE A 114 5.82 -0.80 15.18
C PHE A 114 4.46 -0.74 14.44
N LEU A 115 3.58 0.18 14.80
CA LEU A 115 2.49 0.62 13.95
C LEU A 115 3.01 1.62 12.94
N VAL A 116 2.28 1.82 11.86
CA VAL A 116 2.73 2.72 10.78
C VAL A 116 1.87 3.97 10.76
N GLU A 117 2.54 5.11 10.70
CA GLU A 117 1.90 6.41 10.51
C GLU A 117 2.59 7.21 9.41
N HIS A 118 1.88 8.18 8.83
CA HIS A 118 2.52 9.17 7.96
C HIS A 118 3.11 10.29 8.81
N ILE A 119 4.38 10.57 8.54
CA ILE A 119 5.09 11.71 9.13
C ILE A 119 5.56 12.67 8.04
N ILE A 120 5.96 13.86 8.44
CA ILE A 120 6.64 14.84 7.59
C ILE A 120 8.06 15.00 8.11
N ILE A 121 9.03 14.93 7.21
CA ILE A 121 10.43 15.20 7.47
C ILE A 121 10.92 16.36 6.60
N ASP A 122 11.85 17.15 7.10
CA ASP A 122 12.45 18.30 6.43
C ASP A 122 13.96 18.18 6.22
N LYS A 123 14.53 17.02 6.62
CA LYS A 123 15.98 16.74 6.55
C LYS A 123 16.24 15.39 5.90
N ILE A 124 17.33 15.33 5.14
CA ILE A 124 17.75 14.12 4.43
C ILE A 124 18.19 13.00 5.39
N GLU A 125 18.72 13.36 6.57
CA GLU A 125 19.15 12.42 7.61
C GLU A 125 17.98 11.57 8.10
N ASP A 126 16.76 12.12 8.11
CA ASP A 126 15.54 11.43 8.52
C ASP A 126 14.93 10.55 7.44
N LEU A 127 15.45 10.58 6.20
CA LEU A 127 14.84 9.87 5.07
C LEU A 127 14.77 8.34 5.30
N ASN A 128 15.67 7.78 6.10
CA ASN A 128 15.64 6.36 6.43
C ASN A 128 14.36 5.93 7.17
N LYS A 129 13.70 6.84 7.91
CA LYS A 129 12.41 6.56 8.57
C LYS A 129 11.31 6.23 7.56
N LEU A 130 11.38 6.84 6.36
CA LEU A 130 10.39 6.69 5.30
C LEU A 130 10.74 5.57 4.31
N ARG A 131 12.01 5.20 4.20
CA ARG A 131 12.47 4.13 3.30
C ARG A 131 11.94 2.76 3.73
N GLY A 132 11.91 1.84 2.78
CA GLY A 132 11.46 0.48 3.04
C GLY A 132 9.93 0.31 3.01
N SER A 133 9.47 -0.79 2.43
CA SER A 133 8.05 -1.14 2.43
C SER A 133 7.58 -1.54 3.83
N LYS A 134 6.39 -1.10 4.19
CA LYS A 134 5.71 -1.44 5.44
C LYS A 134 4.36 -2.03 5.10
N TYR A 135 4.23 -3.35 5.16
CA TYR A 135 3.03 -4.07 4.70
C TYR A 135 1.94 -4.11 5.78
N LEU A 136 1.49 -2.93 6.18
CA LEU A 136 0.30 -2.72 7.02
C LEU A 136 -0.28 -1.34 6.75
N GLN A 137 -1.57 -1.14 7.10
CA GLN A 137 -2.21 0.16 6.95
C GLN A 137 -1.50 1.21 7.80
N SER A 138 -1.20 2.38 7.22
CA SER A 138 -0.67 3.52 7.95
C SER A 138 -1.77 4.49 8.36
N ASP A 139 -1.64 5.08 9.55
CA ASP A 139 -2.45 6.20 10.01
C ASP A 139 -1.91 7.51 9.41
N THR A 140 -2.73 8.21 8.66
CA THR A 140 -2.34 9.49 8.06
C THR A 140 -2.38 10.66 9.06
N LYS A 141 -2.90 10.45 10.26
CA LYS A 141 -3.02 11.51 11.28
C LYS A 141 -3.58 12.81 10.67
N LYS A 142 -2.96 13.95 10.97
CA LYS A 142 -3.32 15.27 10.42
C LYS A 142 -2.41 15.71 9.25
N VAL A 143 -1.64 14.79 8.67
CA VAL A 143 -0.62 15.11 7.67
C VAL A 143 -1.16 15.89 6.46
N TYR A 144 -2.41 15.70 6.06
CA TYR A 144 -2.98 16.45 4.94
C TYR A 144 -3.16 17.95 5.27
N ARG A 145 -3.55 18.27 6.52
CA ARG A 145 -3.60 19.66 7.00
C ARG A 145 -2.21 20.29 7.03
N ASP A 146 -1.22 19.55 7.54
CA ASP A 146 0.15 20.04 7.67
C ASP A 146 0.78 20.29 6.29
N ILE A 147 0.60 19.36 5.34
CA ILE A 147 1.02 19.55 3.94
C ILE A 147 0.35 20.78 3.34
N LYS A 148 -0.97 20.94 3.49
CA LYS A 148 -1.69 22.13 2.98
C LYS A 148 -1.11 23.43 3.53
N ASN A 149 -0.78 23.47 4.81
CA ASN A 149 -0.16 24.63 5.45
C ASN A 149 1.21 24.95 4.84
N LYS A 150 2.06 23.92 4.63
CA LYS A 150 3.37 24.05 3.98
C LYS A 150 3.23 24.56 2.54
N LEU A 151 2.32 23.98 1.76
CA LEU A 151 2.06 24.39 0.39
C LEU A 151 1.58 25.84 0.29
N ASN A 152 0.66 26.26 1.17
CA ASN A 152 0.17 27.63 1.24
C ASN A 152 1.25 28.65 1.66
N ALA A 153 2.25 28.20 2.42
CA ALA A 153 3.44 28.99 2.75
C ALA A 153 4.49 29.02 1.62
N GLY A 154 4.17 28.46 0.44
CA GLY A 154 5.07 28.42 -0.72
C GLY A 154 6.14 27.31 -0.67
N GLN A 155 6.14 26.48 0.37
CA GLN A 155 7.13 25.41 0.54
C GLN A 155 6.84 24.24 -0.42
N PHE A 156 7.87 23.63 -1.00
CA PHE A 156 7.72 22.41 -1.78
C PHE A 156 7.41 21.21 -0.87
N ALA A 157 6.58 20.30 -1.36
CA ALA A 157 6.25 19.07 -0.64
C ALA A 157 6.24 17.86 -1.58
N LEU A 158 6.67 16.71 -1.06
CA LEU A 158 6.42 15.40 -1.63
C LEU A 158 5.52 14.62 -0.68
N PHE A 159 4.45 14.04 -1.20
CA PHE A 159 3.63 13.08 -0.49
C PHE A 159 3.72 11.72 -1.18
N CYS A 160 4.17 10.69 -0.44
CA CYS A 160 4.22 9.31 -0.90
C CYS A 160 3.29 8.43 -0.07
N GLY A 161 2.34 7.74 -0.72
CA GLY A 161 1.39 6.88 -0.04
C GLY A 161 0.74 5.84 -0.95
N CYS A 162 -0.18 5.05 -0.40
CA CYS A 162 -1.03 4.19 -1.22
C CYS A 162 -1.95 5.04 -2.11
N PRO A 163 -2.45 4.52 -3.26
CA PRO A 163 -3.31 5.28 -4.16
C PRO A 163 -4.53 5.91 -3.48
N CYS A 164 -5.16 5.19 -2.54
CA CYS A 164 -6.29 5.73 -1.76
C CYS A 164 -5.89 6.90 -0.85
N GLN A 165 -4.64 6.97 -0.39
CA GLN A 165 -4.13 8.07 0.44
C GLN A 165 -3.76 9.28 -0.42
N VAL A 166 -3.19 9.06 -1.60
CA VAL A 166 -2.96 10.14 -2.58
C VAL A 166 -4.29 10.71 -3.06
N GLY A 167 -5.27 9.85 -3.41
CA GLY A 167 -6.63 10.29 -3.74
C GLY A 167 -7.30 11.07 -2.61
N ALA A 168 -7.03 10.69 -1.35
CA ALA A 168 -7.53 11.41 -0.18
C ALA A 168 -6.89 12.80 -0.03
N LEU A 169 -5.59 12.92 -0.25
CA LEU A 169 -4.92 14.21 -0.27
C LEU A 169 -5.47 15.11 -1.39
N ASN A 170 -5.64 14.57 -2.61
CA ASN A 170 -6.16 15.31 -3.75
C ASN A 170 -7.59 15.86 -3.46
N THR A 171 -8.50 15.02 -2.93
CA THR A 171 -9.85 15.46 -2.56
C THR A 171 -9.86 16.44 -1.39
N PHE A 172 -8.96 16.29 -0.42
CA PHE A 172 -8.81 17.21 0.70
C PHE A 172 -8.30 18.59 0.26
N LEU A 173 -7.32 18.63 -0.65
CA LEU A 173 -6.77 19.89 -1.18
C LEU A 173 -7.76 20.61 -2.09
N GLY A 174 -8.53 19.87 -2.89
CA GLY A 174 -9.58 20.38 -3.77
C GLY A 174 -9.07 21.21 -4.97
N LYS A 175 -7.75 21.35 -5.14
CA LYS A 175 -7.09 22.01 -6.26
C LYS A 175 -5.69 21.46 -6.45
N ASP A 176 -5.10 21.66 -7.63
CA ASP A 176 -3.69 21.36 -7.87
C ASP A 176 -2.77 22.41 -7.22
N TYR A 177 -1.60 21.96 -6.77
CA TYR A 177 -0.53 22.77 -6.23
C TYR A 177 0.75 22.53 -7.04
N PRO A 178 1.33 23.54 -7.70
CA PRO A 178 2.54 23.37 -8.50
C PRO A 178 3.77 22.97 -7.67
N ASN A 179 3.76 23.29 -6.38
CA ASN A 179 4.80 22.94 -5.40
C ASN A 179 4.55 21.61 -4.65
N LEU A 180 3.57 20.80 -5.09
CA LEU A 180 3.32 19.46 -4.56
C LEU A 180 3.66 18.39 -5.61
N LEU A 181 4.56 17.47 -5.28
CA LEU A 181 4.75 16.21 -6.00
C LEU A 181 4.05 15.08 -5.25
N THR A 182 3.21 14.31 -5.94
CA THR A 182 2.55 13.13 -5.38
C THR A 182 3.11 11.85 -5.97
N ILE A 183 3.44 10.89 -5.10
CA ILE A 183 3.87 9.55 -5.49
C ILE A 183 2.88 8.54 -4.92
N ASP A 184 2.21 7.78 -5.78
CA ASP A 184 1.49 6.61 -5.35
C ASP A 184 2.31 5.33 -5.57
N LEU A 185 2.01 4.31 -4.76
CA LEU A 185 2.66 3.01 -4.85
C LEU A 185 1.74 2.01 -5.53
N MET A 186 2.31 1.07 -6.28
CA MET A 186 1.57 -0.14 -6.64
C MET A 186 1.22 -0.90 -5.34
N CYS A 187 -0.06 -0.95 -5.02
CA CYS A 187 -0.55 -1.41 -3.73
C CYS A 187 -1.27 -2.75 -3.82
N HIS A 188 -0.71 -3.77 -3.18
CA HIS A 188 -1.29 -5.11 -3.08
C HIS A 188 -2.56 -5.17 -2.20
N GLY A 189 -2.69 -4.21 -1.28
CA GLY A 189 -3.68 -4.14 -0.22
C GLY A 189 -3.03 -3.79 1.11
N GLY A 190 -3.80 -3.23 2.05
CA GLY A 190 -3.32 -2.86 3.39
C GLY A 190 -3.73 -3.90 4.43
N PRO A 191 -2.80 -4.67 5.02
CA PRO A 191 -3.10 -5.52 6.16
C PRO A 191 -3.45 -4.73 7.42
N SER A 192 -4.11 -5.40 8.37
CA SER A 192 -4.52 -4.80 9.63
C SER A 192 -3.31 -4.45 10.53
N PRO A 193 -3.24 -3.19 11.05
CA PRO A 193 -2.20 -2.80 12.01
C PRO A 193 -2.21 -3.65 13.28
N LEU A 194 -3.40 -3.90 13.86
CA LEU A 194 -3.48 -4.71 15.08
C LEU A 194 -3.16 -6.18 14.85
N LEU A 195 -3.40 -6.70 13.64
CA LEU A 195 -2.92 -8.02 13.25
C LEU A 195 -1.39 -8.09 13.27
N PHE A 196 -0.70 -7.08 12.73
CA PHE A 196 0.75 -7.03 12.75
C PHE A 196 1.30 -6.94 14.18
N LYS A 197 0.71 -6.08 15.01
CA LYS A 197 1.07 -5.99 16.44
C LYS A 197 0.91 -7.33 17.14
N LYS A 198 -0.20 -8.03 16.91
CA LYS A 198 -0.46 -9.37 17.46
C LYS A 198 0.55 -10.40 16.95
N TYR A 199 0.87 -10.37 15.66
CA TYR A 199 1.88 -11.23 15.05
C TYR A 199 3.26 -11.04 15.71
N LEU A 200 3.71 -9.80 15.90
CA LEU A 200 4.98 -9.51 16.56
C LEU A 200 5.01 -10.04 18.00
N ALA A 201 3.95 -9.80 18.78
CA ALA A 201 3.86 -10.26 20.15
C ALA A 201 3.85 -11.80 20.26
N GLU A 202 3.24 -12.50 19.31
CA GLU A 202 3.18 -13.96 19.30
C GLU A 202 4.47 -14.61 18.78
N THR A 203 5.15 -13.95 17.83
CA THR A 203 6.35 -14.49 17.19
C THR A 203 7.60 -14.25 18.03
N TYR A 204 7.67 -13.09 18.68
CA TYR A 204 8.85 -12.63 19.43
C TYR A 204 8.54 -12.33 20.92
N PRO A 205 7.97 -13.28 21.68
CA PRO A 205 7.59 -13.03 23.06
C PRO A 205 8.80 -12.67 23.93
N GLY A 206 8.70 -11.54 24.64
CA GLY A 206 9.76 -11.06 25.54
C GLY A 206 11.00 -10.49 24.85
N ARG A 207 11.02 -10.35 23.53
CA ARG A 207 12.11 -9.71 22.78
C ARG A 207 11.73 -8.29 22.38
N GLU A 208 12.64 -7.36 22.56
CA GLU A 208 12.46 -5.97 22.14
C GLU A 208 13.00 -5.76 20.74
N LEU A 209 12.09 -5.43 19.81
CA LEU A 209 12.47 -5.04 18.45
C LEU A 209 13.13 -3.66 18.45
N GLU A 210 14.18 -3.54 17.64
CA GLU A 210 14.83 -2.27 17.29
C GLU A 210 14.35 -1.81 15.91
N HIS A 211 14.25 -2.75 14.95
CA HIS A 211 13.83 -2.47 13.59
C HIS A 211 13.16 -3.70 12.96
N PHE A 212 12.21 -3.48 12.04
CA PHE A 212 11.60 -4.51 11.22
C PHE A 212 11.61 -4.10 9.75
N SER A 213 12.27 -4.88 8.91
CA SER A 213 12.36 -4.65 7.47
C SER A 213 11.58 -5.72 6.70
N PHE A 214 10.48 -5.34 6.04
CA PHE A 214 9.72 -6.26 5.18
C PHE A 214 10.42 -6.59 3.85
N ARG A 215 11.42 -5.82 3.47
CA ARG A 215 12.13 -5.93 2.19
C ARG A 215 13.62 -5.79 2.43
N ASP A 216 14.14 -6.74 3.24
CA ASP A 216 15.53 -6.72 3.64
C ASP A 216 16.43 -7.31 2.54
N LYS A 217 17.42 -6.53 2.12
CA LYS A 217 18.38 -6.93 1.08
C LYS A 217 19.69 -7.49 1.61
N SER A 218 19.88 -7.50 2.95
CA SER A 218 21.16 -7.84 3.56
C SER A 218 21.60 -9.30 3.32
N VAL A 219 20.62 -10.22 3.22
CA VAL A 219 20.89 -11.66 3.09
C VAL A 219 20.71 -12.16 1.66
N PHE A 220 19.59 -11.86 1.02
CA PHE A 220 19.22 -12.42 -0.29
C PHE A 220 19.14 -11.39 -1.41
N GLY A 221 19.67 -10.19 -1.19
CA GLY A 221 19.56 -9.11 -2.17
C GLY A 221 18.11 -8.68 -2.40
N TRP A 222 17.77 -8.30 -3.62
CA TRP A 222 16.42 -7.85 -3.97
C TRP A 222 15.42 -9.02 -3.98
N SER A 223 14.71 -9.15 -2.89
CA SER A 223 13.74 -10.21 -2.65
C SER A 223 12.51 -9.68 -1.90
N THR A 224 11.62 -10.57 -1.53
CA THR A 224 10.47 -10.27 -0.65
C THR A 224 10.67 -10.84 0.76
N GLU A 225 11.92 -11.10 1.13
CA GLU A 225 12.29 -11.59 2.45
C GLU A 225 12.34 -10.44 3.46
N ALA A 226 12.06 -10.74 4.72
CA ALA A 226 12.10 -9.77 5.81
C ALA A 226 13.21 -10.08 6.81
N ASN A 227 13.50 -9.10 7.66
CA ASN A 227 14.38 -9.28 8.79
C ASN A 227 13.87 -8.51 10.01
N ALA A 228 13.88 -9.16 11.18
CA ALA A 228 13.61 -8.54 12.47
C ALA A 228 14.94 -8.32 13.20
N TYR A 229 15.19 -7.08 13.63
CA TYR A 229 16.37 -6.68 14.38
C TYR A 229 15.96 -6.36 15.81
N PHE A 230 16.76 -6.81 16.78
CA PHE A 230 16.43 -6.70 18.19
C PHE A 230 17.47 -5.86 18.93
N LYS A 231 17.05 -5.20 20.02
CA LYS A 231 17.93 -4.36 20.85
C LYS A 231 19.10 -5.14 21.51
N ASP A 232 19.01 -6.47 21.56
CA ASP A 232 20.11 -7.32 22.02
C ASP A 232 21.21 -7.52 20.94
N GLY A 233 21.11 -6.82 19.81
CA GLY A 233 22.06 -6.90 18.70
C GLY A 233 21.86 -8.11 17.77
N LYS A 234 20.87 -8.98 18.04
CA LYS A 234 20.56 -10.12 17.19
C LYS A 234 19.59 -9.74 16.08
N SER A 235 19.60 -10.51 15.00
CA SER A 235 18.59 -10.42 13.95
C SER A 235 18.02 -11.79 13.62
N GLU A 236 16.81 -11.79 13.07
CA GLU A 236 16.12 -13.00 12.64
C GLU A 236 15.58 -12.83 11.22
N HIS A 237 16.12 -13.64 10.32
CA HIS A 237 15.71 -13.64 8.93
C HIS A 237 14.39 -14.38 8.74
N ILE A 238 13.46 -13.75 8.00
CA ILE A 238 12.08 -14.21 7.82
C ILE A 238 11.86 -14.58 6.36
N LYS A 239 11.73 -15.87 6.09
CA LYS A 239 11.42 -16.41 4.77
C LYS A 239 9.93 -16.26 4.47
N ARG A 240 9.59 -15.51 3.43
CA ARG A 240 8.21 -15.21 3.02
C ARG A 240 7.29 -16.43 2.96
N ASN A 241 7.79 -17.56 2.41
CA ASN A 241 7.00 -18.76 2.21
C ASN A 241 6.80 -19.60 3.49
N GLN A 242 7.48 -19.25 4.58
CA GLN A 242 7.39 -19.94 5.89
C GLN A 242 6.72 -19.07 6.95
N ASP A 243 6.61 -17.76 6.71
CA ASP A 243 6.05 -16.81 7.65
C ASP A 243 4.54 -16.66 7.52
N ASP A 244 3.82 -16.81 8.61
CA ASP A 244 2.35 -16.84 8.61
C ASP A 244 1.72 -15.46 8.33
N TYR A 245 2.42 -14.35 8.62
CA TYR A 245 1.96 -13.02 8.26
C TYR A 245 2.00 -12.79 6.75
N TYR A 246 3.15 -13.08 6.11
CA TYR A 246 3.28 -12.99 4.65
C TYR A 246 2.34 -13.94 3.91
N ARG A 247 2.19 -15.16 4.43
CA ARG A 247 1.31 -16.18 3.85
C ARG A 247 -0.17 -15.83 3.96
N ALA A 248 -0.55 -15.00 4.94
CA ALA A 248 -1.90 -14.43 5.03
C ALA A 248 -2.03 -13.15 4.15
N PHE A 249 -0.98 -12.36 4.02
CA PHE A 249 -0.99 -11.12 3.24
C PHE A 249 -1.09 -11.36 1.73
N LEU A 250 -0.21 -12.21 1.18
CA LEU A 250 -0.08 -12.39 -0.27
C LEU A 250 -1.37 -12.89 -0.96
N PRO A 251 -2.15 -13.83 -0.41
CA PRO A 251 -3.45 -14.21 -0.98
C PRO A 251 -4.59 -13.25 -0.59
N CYS A 252 -4.30 -12.06 -0.06
CA CYS A 252 -5.28 -11.07 0.39
C CYS A 252 -6.24 -11.58 1.49
N LEU A 253 -5.75 -12.46 2.37
CA LEU A 253 -6.50 -13.00 3.51
C LEU A 253 -6.55 -12.01 4.68
N SER A 254 -5.48 -11.21 4.88
CA SER A 254 -5.32 -10.28 6.01
C SER A 254 -5.53 -8.80 5.64
N VAL A 255 -5.93 -8.50 4.40
CA VAL A 255 -6.11 -7.13 3.93
C VAL A 255 -7.49 -6.58 4.25
N ARG A 256 -7.64 -5.26 4.17
CA ARG A 256 -8.90 -4.55 4.36
C ARG A 256 -9.95 -4.97 3.32
N LYS A 257 -11.23 -5.02 3.70
CA LYS A 257 -12.32 -5.41 2.77
C LYS A 257 -12.35 -4.54 1.52
N SER A 258 -12.25 -3.23 1.66
CA SER A 258 -12.25 -2.29 0.54
C SER A 258 -11.09 -2.49 -0.45
N CYS A 259 -10.00 -3.15 -0.06
CA CYS A 259 -8.89 -3.41 -0.97
C CYS A 259 -9.27 -4.35 -2.11
N GLY A 260 -10.17 -5.33 -1.87
CA GLY A 260 -10.62 -6.27 -2.89
C GLY A 260 -11.51 -5.67 -3.99
N THR A 261 -12.02 -4.47 -3.76
CA THR A 261 -12.83 -3.68 -4.71
C THR A 261 -12.31 -2.25 -4.80
N CYS A 262 -10.99 -2.08 -4.70
CA CYS A 262 -10.33 -0.78 -4.60
C CYS A 262 -10.58 0.09 -5.83
N THR A 263 -11.20 1.26 -5.64
CA THR A 263 -11.48 2.24 -6.68
C THR A 263 -10.20 2.88 -7.25
N PHE A 264 -9.08 2.78 -6.52
CA PHE A 264 -7.83 3.48 -6.84
C PHE A 264 -6.74 2.58 -7.44
N ALA A 265 -6.95 1.26 -7.47
CA ALA A 265 -6.07 0.32 -8.17
C ALA A 265 -6.47 0.18 -9.64
N VAL A 266 -6.62 1.31 -10.32
CA VAL A 266 -7.10 1.46 -11.69
C VAL A 266 -6.34 2.60 -12.39
N LEU A 267 -6.56 2.75 -13.70
CA LEU A 267 -6.16 3.93 -14.47
C LEU A 267 -7.32 4.94 -14.55
N PRO A 268 -6.98 6.25 -14.63
CA PRO A 268 -5.65 6.84 -14.42
C PRO A 268 -5.23 6.77 -12.95
N ARG A 269 -3.92 6.66 -12.72
CA ARG A 269 -3.34 6.59 -11.38
C ARG A 269 -3.53 7.90 -10.62
N GLN A 270 -3.43 7.86 -9.27
CA GLN A 270 -3.71 9.01 -8.41
C GLN A 270 -2.51 9.95 -8.25
N GLY A 271 -1.29 9.42 -8.21
CA GLY A 271 -0.06 10.19 -8.05
C GLY A 271 0.46 10.77 -9.37
N ASP A 272 1.25 11.85 -9.29
CA ASP A 272 2.04 12.35 -10.42
C ASP A 272 2.99 11.28 -10.96
N VAL A 273 3.50 10.46 -10.04
CA VAL A 273 4.37 9.30 -10.31
C VAL A 273 3.82 8.07 -9.57
N THR A 274 3.83 6.91 -10.22
CA THR A 274 3.58 5.62 -9.56
C THR A 274 4.89 4.84 -9.48
N LEU A 275 5.22 4.31 -8.31
CA LEU A 275 6.39 3.46 -8.10
C LEU A 275 6.00 2.02 -7.79
N ALA A 276 6.72 1.08 -8.40
CA ALA A 276 6.57 -0.34 -8.17
C ALA A 276 7.91 -1.09 -8.27
N ASP A 277 7.93 -2.33 -7.78
CA ASP A 277 9.01 -3.28 -8.11
C ASP A 277 8.80 -3.84 -9.52
N PHE A 278 9.86 -3.99 -10.28
CA PHE A 278 9.80 -4.65 -11.59
C PHE A 278 9.95 -6.17 -11.44
N TRP A 279 9.01 -6.81 -10.73
CA TRP A 279 9.00 -8.27 -10.63
C TRP A 279 8.92 -8.92 -12.01
N GLY A 280 9.83 -9.87 -12.26
CA GLY A 280 9.93 -10.52 -13.57
C GLY A 280 10.76 -9.75 -14.60
N VAL A 281 11.49 -8.71 -14.21
CA VAL A 281 12.36 -7.90 -15.09
C VAL A 281 13.31 -8.76 -15.94
N ARG A 282 13.86 -9.88 -15.41
CA ARG A 282 14.71 -10.81 -16.16
C ARG A 282 14.05 -11.47 -17.36
N LYS A 283 12.70 -11.57 -17.34
CA LYS A 283 11.95 -12.07 -18.49
C LYS A 283 11.84 -11.04 -19.62
N TYR A 284 11.86 -9.75 -19.22
CA TYR A 284 11.87 -8.63 -20.15
C TYR A 284 13.27 -8.40 -20.70
N ASN A 285 14.23 -8.15 -19.82
CA ASN A 285 15.65 -7.99 -20.15
C ASN A 285 16.51 -8.41 -18.94
N LYS A 286 17.45 -9.34 -19.13
CA LYS A 286 18.31 -9.87 -18.07
C LYS A 286 19.26 -8.81 -17.52
N ASP A 287 19.71 -7.87 -18.37
CA ASP A 287 20.65 -6.81 -18.03
C ASP A 287 20.03 -5.72 -17.14
N PHE A 288 18.70 -5.74 -17.00
CA PHE A 288 17.96 -4.83 -16.10
C PHE A 288 17.89 -5.34 -14.66
N ASP A 289 18.56 -6.44 -14.33
CA ASP A 289 18.60 -7.00 -12.97
C ASP A 289 20.01 -7.32 -12.53
N ASP A 290 20.53 -6.54 -11.60
CA ASP A 290 21.83 -6.78 -10.94
C ASP A 290 21.68 -7.32 -9.51
N GLY A 291 20.51 -7.81 -9.14
CA GLY A 291 20.21 -8.37 -7.81
C GLY A 291 19.98 -7.32 -6.70
N LYS A 292 20.09 -6.02 -6.99
CA LYS A 292 19.94 -4.92 -6.01
C LYS A 292 18.62 -4.18 -6.13
N GLY A 293 17.80 -4.52 -7.13
CA GLY A 293 16.44 -4.01 -7.34
C GLY A 293 16.30 -3.03 -8.48
N THR A 294 15.23 -3.27 -9.27
CA THR A 294 14.79 -2.44 -10.39
C THR A 294 13.38 -1.96 -10.13
N SER A 295 13.15 -0.67 -10.27
CA SER A 295 11.81 -0.07 -10.14
C SER A 295 11.12 0.04 -11.49
N ILE A 296 9.79 -0.11 -11.47
CA ILE A 296 8.91 0.46 -12.48
C ILE A 296 8.59 1.87 -12.02
N VAL A 297 8.76 2.85 -12.91
CA VAL A 297 8.35 4.24 -12.72
C VAL A 297 7.30 4.56 -13.77
N ILE A 298 6.11 4.93 -13.33
CA ILE A 298 5.01 5.33 -14.23
C ILE A 298 4.79 6.82 -14.05
N LEU A 299 4.92 7.59 -15.12
CA LEU A 299 4.81 9.05 -15.15
C LEU A 299 3.40 9.42 -15.60
N ASN A 300 2.55 9.76 -14.65
CA ASN A 300 1.11 9.93 -14.87
C ASN A 300 0.73 11.38 -15.23
N SER A 301 1.59 12.35 -14.90
CA SER A 301 1.34 13.77 -15.13
C SER A 301 2.54 14.48 -15.75
N LYS A 302 2.31 15.68 -16.30
CA LYS A 302 3.40 16.54 -16.79
C LYS A 302 4.39 16.87 -15.67
N LYS A 303 3.90 17.16 -14.46
CA LYS A 303 4.72 17.41 -13.26
C LYS A 303 5.60 16.20 -12.92
N GLY A 304 5.04 14.98 -12.92
CA GLY A 304 5.80 13.75 -12.73
C GLY A 304 6.95 13.59 -13.74
N LYS A 305 6.70 13.88 -15.02
CA LYS A 305 7.73 13.86 -16.08
C LYS A 305 8.83 14.90 -15.84
N GLU A 306 8.47 16.12 -15.44
CA GLU A 306 9.42 17.18 -15.12
C GLU A 306 10.34 16.79 -13.96
N TYR A 307 9.80 16.27 -12.86
CA TYR A 307 10.60 15.80 -11.73
C TYR A 307 11.47 14.57 -12.09
N TYR A 308 10.95 13.64 -12.89
CA TYR A 308 11.74 12.50 -13.34
C TYR A 308 12.94 12.91 -14.20
N LYS A 309 12.78 13.91 -15.06
CA LYS A 309 13.87 14.48 -15.85
C LYS A 309 14.98 15.05 -14.96
N LEU A 310 14.66 15.65 -13.81
CA LEU A 310 15.65 16.21 -12.88
C LEU A 310 16.54 15.14 -12.24
N ILE A 311 16.02 13.92 -12.04
CA ILE A 311 16.76 12.83 -11.44
C ILE A 311 17.41 11.89 -12.48
N SER A 312 17.12 12.05 -13.77
CA SER A 312 17.52 11.11 -14.83
C SER A 312 19.03 10.92 -14.97
N SER A 313 19.81 11.97 -14.75
CA SER A 313 21.30 11.90 -14.77
C SER A 313 21.90 11.08 -13.62
N ARG A 314 21.12 10.72 -12.63
CA ARG A 314 21.52 9.93 -11.47
C ARG A 314 21.09 8.45 -11.58
N LEU A 315 20.59 8.04 -12.75
CA LEU A 315 20.13 6.69 -13.00
C LEU A 315 21.22 5.85 -13.69
N LYS A 316 21.45 4.66 -13.16
CA LYS A 316 22.25 3.60 -13.80
C LYS A 316 21.48 2.92 -14.92
N LEU A 317 20.15 2.74 -14.71
CA LEU A 317 19.20 2.25 -15.69
C LEU A 317 18.08 3.27 -15.84
N ASN A 318 17.75 3.62 -17.08
CA ASN A 318 16.69 4.55 -17.44
C ASN A 318 16.14 4.17 -18.82
N GLU A 319 15.36 3.08 -18.88
CA GLU A 319 14.89 2.51 -20.14
C GLU A 319 13.37 2.54 -20.18
N GLN A 320 12.82 3.06 -21.27
CA GLN A 320 11.38 3.07 -21.47
C GLN A 320 10.86 1.66 -21.72
N VAL A 321 9.75 1.31 -21.07
CA VAL A 321 9.09 0.00 -21.17
C VAL A 321 7.65 0.21 -21.59
N PRO A 322 7.13 -0.54 -22.58
CA PRO A 322 5.72 -0.44 -22.98
C PRO A 322 4.78 -0.69 -21.80
N PHE A 323 3.79 0.19 -21.60
CA PHE A 323 2.84 0.05 -20.50
C PHE A 323 2.03 -1.24 -20.61
N ASP A 324 1.66 -1.66 -21.81
CA ASP A 324 0.95 -2.92 -22.07
C ASP A 324 1.73 -4.13 -21.55
N TYR A 325 3.07 -4.11 -21.65
CA TYR A 325 3.90 -5.16 -21.04
C TYR A 325 3.79 -5.14 -19.52
N ILE A 326 3.81 -3.96 -18.89
CA ILE A 326 3.69 -3.81 -17.44
C ILE A 326 2.38 -4.41 -16.92
N ILE A 327 1.27 -4.23 -17.63
CA ILE A 327 -0.03 -4.83 -17.30
C ILE A 327 0.03 -6.37 -17.30
N THR A 328 0.82 -6.98 -18.20
CA THR A 328 0.95 -8.45 -18.27
C THR A 328 1.65 -9.07 -17.04
N LEU A 329 2.33 -8.27 -16.23
CA LEU A 329 3.03 -8.77 -15.03
C LEU A 329 2.08 -9.26 -13.93
N GLY A 330 0.76 -9.05 -14.06
CA GLY A 330 -0.24 -9.48 -13.10
C GLY A 330 -0.19 -8.75 -11.76
N GLN A 331 0.44 -7.57 -11.73
CA GLN A 331 0.43 -6.67 -10.58
C GLN A 331 -0.80 -5.75 -10.65
N PRO A 332 -1.29 -5.18 -9.52
CA PRO A 332 -2.54 -4.42 -9.48
C PRO A 332 -2.37 -2.97 -10.01
N PHE A 333 -2.00 -2.83 -11.28
CA PHE A 333 -1.88 -1.53 -11.96
C PHE A 333 -3.22 -1.02 -12.50
N ASP A 334 -4.03 -1.92 -13.07
CA ASP A 334 -5.29 -1.65 -13.76
C ASP A 334 -6.53 -2.20 -13.04
N LYS A 335 -6.32 -3.09 -12.07
CA LYS A 335 -7.38 -3.71 -11.26
C LYS A 335 -6.87 -4.18 -9.91
N PRO A 336 -7.69 -4.15 -8.84
CA PRO A 336 -7.28 -4.65 -7.53
C PRO A 336 -7.19 -6.19 -7.52
N PHE A 337 -6.37 -6.71 -6.60
CA PHE A 337 -6.48 -8.11 -6.21
C PHE A 337 -7.77 -8.33 -5.43
N LYS A 338 -8.45 -9.45 -5.69
CA LYS A 338 -9.65 -9.84 -4.94
C LYS A 338 -9.28 -10.28 -3.53
N ASN A 339 -10.12 -9.94 -2.57
CA ASN A 339 -9.98 -10.50 -1.23
C ASN A 339 -10.15 -12.03 -1.25
N HIS A 340 -9.41 -12.71 -0.39
CA HIS A 340 -9.56 -14.14 -0.20
C HIS A 340 -10.99 -14.47 0.29
N PRO A 341 -11.68 -15.49 -0.22
CA PRO A 341 -13.04 -15.84 0.21
C PRO A 341 -13.17 -16.09 1.72
N GLU A 342 -12.14 -16.67 2.33
CA GLU A 342 -12.10 -16.97 3.76
C GLU A 342 -11.59 -15.81 4.65
N ARG A 343 -11.48 -14.58 4.10
CA ARG A 343 -10.98 -13.42 4.85
C ARG A 343 -11.73 -13.19 6.17
N ASP A 344 -13.04 -13.15 6.11
CA ASP A 344 -13.86 -12.84 7.30
C ASP A 344 -13.72 -13.95 8.35
N ARG A 345 -13.67 -15.20 7.89
CA ARG A 345 -13.42 -16.35 8.77
C ARG A 345 -12.03 -16.33 9.39
N TYR A 346 -11.02 -15.92 8.63
CA TYR A 346 -9.67 -15.73 9.15
C TYR A 346 -9.66 -14.74 10.31
N PHE A 347 -10.28 -13.56 10.17
CA PHE A 347 -10.35 -12.58 11.24
C PHE A 347 -11.17 -13.06 12.45
N GLU A 348 -12.27 -13.79 12.25
CA GLU A 348 -12.99 -14.43 13.36
C GLU A 348 -12.08 -15.34 14.20
N ILE A 349 -11.23 -16.12 13.53
CA ILE A 349 -10.32 -17.03 14.23
C ILE A 349 -9.19 -16.24 14.90
N VAL A 350 -8.61 -15.24 14.23
CA VAL A 350 -7.56 -14.37 14.78
C VAL A 350 -8.01 -13.68 16.08
N ARG A 351 -9.26 -13.23 16.15
CA ARG A 351 -9.81 -12.60 17.36
C ARG A 351 -9.82 -13.52 18.58
N LYS A 352 -9.98 -14.83 18.35
CA LYS A 352 -10.10 -15.85 19.42
C LYS A 352 -8.82 -16.66 19.62
N ASN A 353 -7.92 -16.64 18.66
CA ASN A 353 -6.73 -17.49 18.59
C ASN A 353 -5.50 -16.72 18.12
N SER A 354 -4.38 -17.43 17.93
CA SER A 354 -3.16 -16.85 17.35
C SER A 354 -3.27 -16.66 15.83
N VAL A 355 -2.46 -15.74 15.30
CA VAL A 355 -2.29 -15.51 13.84
C VAL A 355 -1.90 -16.82 13.14
N LYS A 356 -0.95 -17.56 13.73
CA LYS A 356 -0.51 -18.87 13.24
C LYS A 356 -1.65 -19.87 13.16
N LYS A 357 -2.44 -20.02 14.23
CA LYS A 357 -3.59 -20.96 14.25
C LYS A 357 -4.64 -20.58 13.20
N ALA A 358 -4.93 -19.29 13.05
CA ALA A 358 -5.90 -18.81 12.05
C ALA A 358 -5.46 -19.17 10.64
N PHE A 359 -4.19 -18.90 10.29
CA PHE A 359 -3.67 -19.23 8.98
C PHE A 359 -3.70 -20.74 8.72
N HIS A 360 -3.21 -21.58 9.67
CA HIS A 360 -3.20 -23.03 9.52
C HIS A 360 -4.60 -23.63 9.42
N TYR A 361 -5.57 -23.08 10.15
CA TYR A 361 -6.97 -23.51 10.02
C TYR A 361 -7.49 -23.30 8.59
N ILE A 362 -7.32 -22.09 8.05
CA ILE A 362 -7.76 -21.79 6.68
C ILE A 362 -7.05 -22.66 5.64
N LYS A 363 -5.72 -22.79 5.75
CA LYS A 363 -4.90 -23.59 4.82
C LYS A 363 -5.27 -25.07 4.82
N ASN A 364 -5.54 -25.62 6.00
CA ASN A 364 -5.75 -27.07 6.17
C ASN A 364 -7.24 -27.44 6.15
N ARG A 365 -8.13 -26.50 5.84
CA ARG A 365 -9.56 -26.78 5.73
C ARG A 365 -9.78 -27.83 4.66
N LYS A 366 -10.21 -29.02 5.10
CA LYS A 366 -10.71 -30.06 4.22
C LYS A 366 -12.16 -29.74 3.90
N PHE A 367 -12.54 -29.76 2.65
CA PHE A 367 -13.94 -29.75 2.27
C PHE A 367 -14.53 -31.11 2.59
N ASP A 368 -15.71 -31.14 3.22
CA ASP A 368 -16.43 -32.40 3.50
C ASP A 368 -16.88 -33.07 2.19
N VAL A 369 -16.93 -32.29 1.10
CA VAL A 369 -17.29 -32.80 -0.23
C VAL A 369 -16.33 -32.24 -1.28
N GLY A 370 -15.63 -33.14 -1.98
CA GLY A 370 -14.84 -32.81 -3.17
C GLY A 370 -15.70 -32.97 -4.43
N VAL A 371 -15.85 -31.88 -5.19
CA VAL A 371 -16.48 -31.98 -6.51
C VAL A 371 -15.37 -32.13 -7.55
N ILE A 372 -15.26 -33.30 -8.13
CA ILE A 372 -14.34 -33.59 -9.23
C ILE A 372 -15.03 -33.17 -10.52
N GLY A 373 -14.47 -32.18 -11.22
CA GLY A 373 -14.91 -31.81 -12.56
C GLY A 373 -14.61 -32.92 -13.56
N VAL A 374 -15.63 -33.47 -14.15
CA VAL A 374 -15.46 -34.32 -15.32
C VAL A 374 -15.29 -33.41 -16.53
N TRP A 375 -14.24 -33.64 -17.32
CA TRP A 375 -14.01 -32.88 -18.55
C TRP A 375 -15.30 -32.92 -19.41
N PRO A 376 -15.81 -31.77 -19.84
CA PRO A 376 -17.07 -31.75 -20.61
C PRO A 376 -16.79 -32.19 -22.07
N GLY A 377 -16.53 -33.47 -22.27
CA GLY A 377 -16.54 -34.05 -23.60
C GLY A 377 -17.89 -33.81 -24.27
N LEU A 378 -18.33 -34.64 -25.13
CA LEU A 378 -19.59 -34.47 -25.88
C LEU A 378 -20.90 -34.71 -25.07
N ASN A 379 -20.83 -34.77 -23.71
CA ASN A 379 -22.00 -35.08 -22.88
C ASN A 379 -22.51 -33.86 -22.10
N TYR A 380 -23.51 -33.20 -22.62
CA TYR A 380 -24.19 -32.04 -22.06
C TYR A 380 -24.81 -32.31 -20.67
N GLY A 381 -25.25 -33.53 -20.40
CA GLY A 381 -25.86 -33.93 -19.12
C GLY A 381 -24.89 -33.88 -17.96
N SER A 382 -23.62 -34.26 -18.17
CA SER A 382 -22.60 -34.22 -17.11
C SER A 382 -22.22 -32.80 -16.72
N VAL A 383 -22.25 -31.84 -17.67
CA VAL A 383 -21.98 -30.42 -17.40
C VAL A 383 -23.07 -29.80 -16.53
N LEU A 384 -24.34 -30.09 -16.84
CA LEU A 384 -25.48 -29.57 -16.07
C LEU A 384 -25.53 -30.16 -14.65
N THR A 385 -25.24 -31.45 -14.51
CA THR A 385 -25.17 -32.10 -13.20
C THR A 385 -24.04 -31.52 -12.34
N TYR A 386 -22.86 -31.33 -12.92
CA TYR A 386 -21.72 -30.70 -12.24
C TYR A 386 -22.02 -29.26 -11.80
N TYR A 387 -22.64 -28.46 -12.67
CA TYR A 387 -23.03 -27.08 -12.37
C TYR A 387 -24.09 -27.02 -11.25
N ALA A 388 -25.13 -27.87 -11.32
CA ALA A 388 -26.15 -27.93 -10.29
C ALA A 388 -25.58 -28.37 -8.94
N LEU A 389 -24.70 -29.35 -8.90
CA LEU A 389 -24.03 -29.83 -7.70
C LEU A 389 -23.17 -28.72 -7.07
N GLN A 390 -22.36 -27.99 -7.87
CA GLN A 390 -21.57 -26.86 -7.39
C GLN A 390 -22.44 -25.74 -6.82
N LYS A 391 -23.63 -25.50 -7.40
CA LYS A 391 -24.55 -24.45 -6.94
C LYS A 391 -25.27 -24.83 -5.65
N THR A 392 -25.48 -26.11 -5.42
CA THR A 392 -26.13 -26.65 -4.20
C THR A 392 -25.15 -26.72 -3.02
N LEU A 393 -23.83 -26.92 -3.28
CA LEU A 393 -22.80 -27.06 -2.26
C LEU A 393 -22.12 -25.72 -1.86
N ARG A 394 -22.45 -24.62 -2.53
CA ARG A 394 -22.02 -23.26 -2.20
C ARG A 394 -23.05 -22.55 -1.31
#